data_7a2d364dd17411c9717d639aee263f19
#
_entry.id   7a2d364dd17411c9717d639aee263f19
#
_cell.length_a   1.000
_cell.length_b   1.000
_cell.length_c   1.000
_cell.angle_alpha   90.00
_cell.angle_beta   90.00
_cell.angle_gamma   90.00
#
_symmetry.space_group_name_H-M   'P 1'
#
loop_
_entity.id
_entity.type
_entity.pdbx_description
1 polymer ?
#
loop_
_entity_poly.entity_id
_entity_poly.type
_entity_poly.pdbx_seq_one_letter_code
_entity_poly.pdbx_strand_id
1 'polypeptide(L)'
;MTKNILYICLAALLAYSCEQKESFIFAETDGLYFALPDSKEQPWTSAEPETLNHKLDFPFKETGERDTDGYFPYIYGDTPRTDSIRLFIAVAGNSSDQPREYHLKAETVNDSTEMADIVLPEVCILAPHAVKDTVVVYINSPRKIGEFAAAIIFDKEKSPAFPGNITGWDKYEIQALNRYPKPEAWEDKKYGEYSEEKYAFMVKVLRTSYQYFSWIPGSNWAYDGGVTDLINALNAYNAEHPDAPKDFTFPGM
;
A
#
# COMPACT_ATOMS: atom_id res chain seq x y z
N MET A 1 -28.45 -44.85 34.38
CA MET A 1 -28.00 -44.71 32.98
C MET A 1 -27.67 -43.26 32.53
N THR A 2 -28.30 -42.24 33.10
CA THR A 2 -28.14 -40.82 32.69
C THR A 2 -26.82 -40.14 33.08
N LYS A 3 -26.17 -40.58 34.20
CA LYS A 3 -24.89 -39.97 34.62
C LYS A 3 -23.70 -40.30 33.68
N ASN A 4 -23.66 -41.49 33.12
CA ASN A 4 -22.55 -41.90 32.26
C ASN A 4 -22.58 -41.23 30.88
N ILE A 5 -23.77 -40.86 30.39
CA ILE A 5 -23.94 -40.13 29.12
C ILE A 5 -23.41 -38.69 29.25
N LEU A 6 -23.62 -38.07 30.44
CA LEU A 6 -23.15 -36.73 30.70
C LEU A 6 -21.61 -36.63 30.70
N TYR A 7 -20.92 -37.61 31.26
CA TYR A 7 -19.45 -37.66 31.26
C TYR A 7 -18.86 -37.90 29.85
N ILE A 8 -19.54 -38.69 29.01
CA ILE A 8 -19.11 -38.94 27.63
C ILE A 8 -19.28 -37.68 26.79
N CYS A 9 -20.37 -36.94 26.94
CA CYS A 9 -20.56 -35.65 26.26
C CYS A 9 -19.57 -34.58 26.72
N LEU A 10 -19.23 -34.52 28.01
CA LEU A 10 -18.26 -33.59 28.55
C LEU A 10 -16.84 -33.91 28.06
N ALA A 11 -16.47 -35.18 27.97
CA ALA A 11 -15.19 -35.64 27.41
C ALA A 11 -15.07 -35.36 25.92
N ALA A 12 -16.17 -35.49 25.14
CA ALA A 12 -16.22 -35.17 23.73
C ALA A 12 -16.07 -33.65 23.46
N LEU A 13 -16.64 -32.80 24.32
CA LEU A 13 -16.49 -31.34 24.24
C LEU A 13 -15.07 -30.87 24.56
N LEU A 14 -14.36 -31.56 25.46
CA LEU A 14 -12.96 -31.24 25.75
C LEU A 14 -11.99 -31.70 24.62
N ALA A 15 -12.36 -32.71 23.84
CA ALA A 15 -11.57 -33.18 22.71
C ALA A 15 -11.71 -32.27 21.48
N TYR A 16 -12.77 -31.47 21.36
CA TYR A 16 -12.97 -30.51 20.27
C TYR A 16 -12.32 -29.14 20.51
N SER A 17 -11.77 -28.88 21.68
CA SER A 17 -11.17 -27.59 22.06
C SER A 17 -9.68 -27.49 21.77
N CYS A 18 -9.09 -28.45 21.10
CA CYS A 18 -7.74 -28.30 20.53
C CYS A 18 -7.87 -27.92 19.05
N GLU A 19 -8.20 -26.67 18.76
CA GLU A 19 -7.65 -26.05 17.55
C GLU A 19 -6.13 -26.13 17.71
N GLN A 20 -5.53 -27.10 17.03
CA GLN A 20 -4.10 -27.08 16.81
C GLN A 20 -3.81 -25.78 16.07
N LYS A 21 -3.36 -24.74 16.81
CA LYS A 21 -2.47 -23.77 16.20
C LYS A 21 -1.40 -24.62 15.54
N GLU A 22 -1.34 -24.57 14.23
CA GLU A 22 -0.27 -25.23 13.48
C GLU A 22 1.05 -24.80 14.14
N SER A 23 1.57 -25.68 14.99
CA SER A 23 2.89 -25.50 15.53
C SER A 23 3.79 -25.54 14.31
N PHE A 24 4.52 -24.46 14.04
CA PHE A 24 5.54 -24.43 13.02
C PHE A 24 6.39 -25.69 13.19
N ILE A 25 6.15 -26.66 12.31
CA ILE A 25 7.01 -27.83 12.23
C ILE A 25 8.32 -27.25 11.73
N PHE A 26 9.34 -27.25 12.58
CA PHE A 26 10.69 -26.88 12.16
C PHE A 26 11.01 -27.76 10.95
N ALA A 27 11.03 -27.14 9.78
CA ALA A 27 11.42 -27.84 8.58
C ALA A 27 12.86 -28.36 8.82
N GLU A 28 13.17 -29.57 8.38
CA GLU A 28 14.54 -30.13 8.46
C GLU A 28 15.57 -29.24 7.76
N THR A 29 15.11 -28.24 7.00
CA THR A 29 15.93 -27.29 6.24
C THR A 29 15.56 -25.87 6.59
N ASP A 30 16.56 -25.00 6.72
CA ASP A 30 16.37 -23.58 6.99
C ASP A 30 15.58 -22.91 5.86
N GLY A 31 14.56 -22.14 6.23
CA GLY A 31 13.71 -21.39 5.31
C GLY A 31 13.51 -19.95 5.78
N LEU A 32 13.24 -19.06 4.83
CA LEU A 32 12.87 -17.68 5.11
C LEU A 32 11.36 -17.48 4.99
N TYR A 33 10.82 -16.58 5.81
CA TYR A 33 9.45 -16.14 5.72
C TYR A 33 9.31 -14.66 6.06
N PHE A 34 8.28 -14.03 5.52
CA PHE A 34 7.90 -12.67 5.91
C PHE A 34 7.19 -12.73 7.26
N ALA A 35 7.72 -12.00 8.22
CA ALA A 35 7.14 -11.91 9.55
C ALA A 35 6.30 -10.64 9.69
N LEU A 36 5.37 -10.65 10.62
CA LEU A 36 4.68 -9.44 11.05
C LEU A 36 5.58 -8.65 12.01
N PRO A 37 5.47 -7.32 12.04
CA PRO A 37 6.20 -6.52 13.01
C PRO A 37 5.81 -6.92 14.44
N ASP A 38 6.79 -6.98 15.34
CA ASP A 38 6.49 -7.20 16.75
C ASP A 38 5.56 -6.07 17.25
N SER A 39 4.60 -6.40 18.08
CA SER A 39 3.56 -5.46 18.56
C SER A 39 4.12 -4.19 19.24
N LYS A 40 5.40 -4.19 19.60
CA LYS A 40 6.13 -3.05 20.16
C LYS A 40 6.67 -2.07 19.11
N GLU A 41 6.74 -2.48 17.85
CA GLU A 41 7.25 -1.67 16.73
C GLU A 41 6.12 -1.11 15.85
N GLN A 42 4.87 -1.47 16.13
CA GLN A 42 3.72 -0.91 15.43
C GLN A 42 3.52 0.55 15.87
N PRO A 43 3.51 1.51 14.94
CA PRO A 43 3.07 2.84 15.27
C PRO A 43 1.58 2.81 15.68
N TRP A 44 1.20 3.60 16.67
CA TRP A 44 -0.11 3.66 17.34
C TRP A 44 -1.32 3.93 16.43
N THR A 45 -1.19 3.96 15.12
CA THR A 45 -2.19 4.50 14.20
C THR A 45 -2.85 3.51 13.26
N SER A 46 -2.52 2.23 13.28
CA SER A 46 -3.23 1.30 12.41
C SER A 46 -3.47 -0.03 13.09
N ALA A 47 -4.71 -0.22 13.49
CA ALA A 47 -5.31 -1.52 13.68
C ALA A 47 -5.46 -2.20 12.31
N GLU A 48 -4.39 -2.33 11.55
CA GLU A 48 -4.37 -3.16 10.35
C GLU A 48 -3.66 -4.44 10.71
N PRO A 49 -4.37 -5.55 10.56
CA PRO A 49 -3.92 -6.80 11.09
C PRO A 49 -3.05 -7.53 10.08
N GLU A 50 -2.19 -8.34 10.57
CA GLU A 50 -1.99 -9.75 10.22
C GLU A 50 -1.98 -10.13 8.73
N THR A 51 -1.79 -9.19 7.80
CA THR A 51 -1.71 -9.51 6.37
C THR A 51 -0.34 -9.14 5.82
N LEU A 52 0.25 -10.06 5.05
CA LEU A 52 1.50 -9.82 4.33
C LEU A 52 1.21 -9.00 3.05
N ASN A 53 0.58 -7.84 3.25
CA ASN A 53 0.35 -6.89 2.17
C ASN A 53 0.46 -5.44 2.64
N HIS A 54 0.72 -4.56 1.70
CA HIS A 54 0.78 -3.12 1.93
C HIS A 54 0.16 -2.36 0.77
N LYS A 55 -0.68 -1.39 1.09
CA LYS A 55 -1.34 -0.54 0.12
C LYS A 55 -0.83 0.90 0.24
N LEU A 56 -0.35 1.44 -0.88
CA LEU A 56 0.13 2.81 -1.01
C LEU A 56 -0.82 3.60 -1.91
N ASP A 57 -1.46 4.62 -1.33
CA ASP A 57 -2.27 5.58 -2.07
C ASP A 57 -1.43 6.83 -2.36
N PHE A 58 -0.83 6.86 -3.54
CA PHE A 58 0.13 7.89 -3.89
C PHE A 58 -0.49 9.28 -4.01
N PRO A 59 -1.61 9.50 -4.71
CA PRO A 59 -2.16 10.84 -4.90
C PRO A 59 -2.55 11.54 -3.61
N PHE A 60 -3.11 10.81 -2.65
CA PHE A 60 -3.75 11.39 -1.47
C PHE A 60 -2.86 11.41 -0.22
N LYS A 61 -1.60 11.03 -0.34
CA LYS A 61 -0.66 11.21 0.77
C LYS A 61 -0.31 12.69 0.95
N GLU A 62 -0.38 13.14 2.20
CA GLU A 62 -0.01 14.51 2.56
C GLU A 62 1.49 14.74 2.41
N THR A 63 1.87 15.93 1.92
CA THR A 63 3.29 16.33 1.77
C THR A 63 3.93 16.73 3.10
N GLY A 64 3.13 16.98 4.13
CA GLY A 64 3.56 17.65 5.37
C GLY A 64 3.50 19.16 5.32
N GLU A 65 3.30 19.75 4.14
CA GLU A 65 3.06 21.18 3.95
C GLU A 65 1.58 21.50 4.14
N ARG A 66 1.27 22.77 4.45
CA ARG A 66 -0.10 23.26 4.56
C ARG A 66 -0.22 24.58 3.80
N ASP A 67 -1.48 25.01 3.56
CA ASP A 67 -1.75 26.33 3.00
C ASP A 67 -1.23 27.44 3.92
N THR A 68 -1.29 28.68 3.43
CA THR A 68 -0.79 29.86 4.16
C THR A 68 -1.46 30.07 5.51
N ASP A 69 -2.69 29.60 5.66
CA ASP A 69 -3.48 29.72 6.89
C ASP A 69 -3.32 28.49 7.79
N GLY A 70 -2.60 27.46 7.33
CA GLY A 70 -2.31 26.25 8.08
C GLY A 70 -3.47 25.25 8.21
N TYR A 71 -4.57 25.48 7.50
CA TYR A 71 -5.78 24.68 7.62
C TYR A 71 -5.80 23.44 6.71
N PHE A 72 -5.38 23.60 5.44
CA PHE A 72 -5.47 22.53 4.45
C PHE A 72 -4.11 21.92 4.15
N PRO A 73 -3.96 20.60 4.32
CA PRO A 73 -2.73 19.92 3.94
C PRO A 73 -2.61 19.87 2.42
N TYR A 74 -1.41 20.12 1.94
CA TYR A 74 -1.09 19.79 0.55
C TYR A 74 -0.88 18.30 0.39
N ILE A 75 -1.36 17.76 -0.75
CA ILE A 75 -1.16 16.37 -1.12
C ILE A 75 -0.23 16.28 -2.34
N TYR A 76 0.34 15.09 -2.55
CA TYR A 76 1.29 14.90 -3.66
C TYR A 76 0.61 14.94 -5.03
N GLY A 77 -0.64 14.48 -5.14
CA GLY A 77 -1.32 14.35 -6.43
C GLY A 77 -0.53 13.46 -7.38
N ASP A 78 -0.26 13.96 -8.58
CA ASP A 78 0.54 13.28 -9.61
C ASP A 78 2.06 13.59 -9.52
N THR A 79 2.52 14.23 -8.45
CA THR A 79 3.94 14.53 -8.24
C THR A 79 4.72 13.22 -8.09
N PRO A 80 5.72 12.95 -8.95
CA PRO A 80 6.53 11.76 -8.84
C PRO A 80 7.27 11.70 -7.50
N ARG A 81 7.21 10.57 -6.84
CA ARG A 81 7.92 10.32 -5.58
C ARG A 81 8.23 8.85 -5.39
N THR A 82 9.14 8.58 -4.49
CA THR A 82 9.44 7.23 -4.02
C THR A 82 9.02 7.13 -2.57
N ASP A 83 8.27 6.09 -2.24
CA ASP A 83 7.92 5.73 -0.87
C ASP A 83 8.72 4.51 -0.42
N SER A 84 8.70 4.18 0.86
CA SER A 84 9.43 3.03 1.38
C SER A 84 8.61 2.28 2.42
N ILE A 85 8.79 0.97 2.44
CA ILE A 85 8.23 0.07 3.46
C ILE A 85 9.35 -0.75 4.09
N ARG A 86 9.09 -1.25 5.29
CA ARG A 86 9.98 -2.21 5.95
C ARG A 86 9.36 -3.59 5.87
N LEU A 87 10.11 -4.54 5.33
CA LEU A 87 9.77 -5.94 5.35
C LEU A 87 10.48 -6.60 6.52
N PHE A 88 9.73 -7.28 7.36
CA PHE A 88 10.28 -8.06 8.46
C PHE A 88 10.43 -9.50 7.98
N ILE A 89 11.64 -10.01 8.09
CA ILE A 89 12.01 -11.34 7.60
C ILE A 89 12.49 -12.16 8.79
N ALA A 90 12.10 -13.42 8.83
CA ALA A 90 12.54 -14.34 9.85
C ALA A 90 12.95 -15.70 9.27
N VAL A 91 13.74 -16.43 10.03
CA VAL A 91 14.24 -17.76 9.68
C VAL A 91 13.42 -18.80 10.43
N ALA A 92 12.88 -19.75 9.69
CA ALA A 92 12.44 -21.03 10.25
C ALA A 92 13.58 -22.02 10.12
N GLY A 93 14.23 -22.33 11.23
CA GLY A 93 15.42 -23.19 11.28
C GLY A 93 16.43 -22.70 12.29
N ASN A 94 17.69 -23.01 12.06
CA ASN A 94 18.77 -22.75 13.00
C ASN A 94 19.45 -21.40 12.73
N SER A 95 19.97 -20.77 13.79
CA SER A 95 20.93 -19.68 13.64
C SER A 95 22.26 -20.20 13.11
N SER A 96 23.05 -19.32 12.48
CA SER A 96 24.38 -19.65 11.96
C SER A 96 25.44 -18.76 12.59
N ASP A 97 26.63 -19.27 12.83
CA ASP A 97 27.77 -18.50 13.29
C ASP A 97 28.36 -17.61 12.17
N GLN A 98 27.97 -17.86 10.93
CA GLN A 98 28.39 -17.10 9.75
C GLN A 98 27.25 -16.24 9.20
N PRO A 99 27.55 -15.10 8.59
CA PRO A 99 26.55 -14.34 7.86
C PRO A 99 26.00 -15.17 6.71
N ARG A 100 24.68 -15.02 6.41
CA ARG A 100 24.01 -15.74 5.33
C ARG A 100 23.38 -14.74 4.37
N GLU A 101 23.74 -14.87 3.11
CA GLU A 101 23.17 -14.05 2.05
C GLU A 101 21.83 -14.63 1.58
N TYR A 102 20.91 -13.72 1.24
CA TYR A 102 19.64 -14.04 0.59
C TYR A 102 19.22 -12.91 -0.34
N HIS A 103 18.36 -13.23 -1.28
CA HIS A 103 17.88 -12.30 -2.29
C HIS A 103 16.37 -12.28 -2.34
N LEU A 104 15.84 -11.11 -2.63
CA LEU A 104 14.43 -10.89 -2.91
C LEU A 104 14.25 -10.66 -4.41
N LYS A 105 13.10 -11.03 -4.94
CA LYS A 105 12.67 -10.64 -6.28
C LYS A 105 11.23 -10.19 -6.27
N ALA A 106 10.87 -9.33 -7.21
CA ALA A 106 9.51 -8.88 -7.42
C ALA A 106 8.92 -9.60 -8.63
N GLU A 107 7.69 -10.06 -8.51
CA GLU A 107 6.94 -10.75 -9.56
C GLU A 107 5.55 -10.10 -9.72
N THR A 108 4.89 -10.35 -10.84
CA THR A 108 3.49 -9.95 -11.04
C THR A 108 2.59 -10.74 -10.09
N VAL A 109 1.58 -10.08 -9.53
CA VAL A 109 0.58 -10.75 -8.67
C VAL A 109 -0.35 -11.62 -9.52
N ASN A 110 -0.70 -11.14 -10.72
CA ASN A 110 -1.53 -11.83 -11.71
C ASN A 110 -1.31 -11.23 -13.10
N ASP A 111 -1.86 -11.86 -14.14
CA ASP A 111 -1.69 -11.46 -15.54
C ASP A 111 -2.45 -10.18 -15.93
N SER A 112 -3.41 -9.74 -15.11
CA SER A 112 -4.29 -8.60 -15.44
C SER A 112 -3.87 -7.28 -14.77
N THR A 113 -2.98 -7.34 -13.78
CA THR A 113 -2.53 -6.16 -13.03
C THR A 113 -1.12 -5.78 -13.49
N GLU A 114 -0.95 -4.53 -13.90
CA GLU A 114 0.37 -3.98 -14.26
C GLU A 114 1.28 -4.01 -13.03
N MET A 115 2.55 -4.40 -13.23
CA MET A 115 3.49 -4.54 -12.13
C MET A 115 3.86 -3.19 -11.52
N ALA A 116 3.86 -3.11 -10.20
CA ALA A 116 4.36 -1.94 -9.48
C ALA A 116 5.89 -1.80 -9.62
N ASP A 117 6.37 -0.58 -9.68
CA ASP A 117 7.80 -0.27 -9.79
C ASP A 117 8.45 -0.36 -8.40
N ILE A 118 9.05 -1.52 -8.13
CA ILE A 118 9.68 -1.88 -6.85
C ILE A 118 11.20 -1.88 -6.98
N VAL A 119 11.87 -1.21 -6.07
CA VAL A 119 13.34 -1.21 -5.97
C VAL A 119 13.75 -2.03 -4.75
N LEU A 120 14.34 -3.18 -5.01
CA LEU A 120 14.86 -4.11 -4.01
C LEU A 120 16.36 -3.92 -3.81
N PRO A 121 16.90 -4.24 -2.62
CA PRO A 121 18.35 -4.34 -2.45
C PRO A 121 18.91 -5.49 -3.31
N GLU A 122 20.12 -5.32 -3.82
CA GLU A 122 20.79 -6.32 -4.64
C GLU A 122 21.06 -7.62 -3.86
N VAL A 123 21.44 -7.49 -2.59
CA VAL A 123 21.68 -8.59 -1.67
C VAL A 123 21.23 -8.20 -0.25
N CYS A 124 20.67 -9.15 0.47
CA CYS A 124 20.36 -9.04 1.89
C CYS A 124 21.30 -9.96 2.68
N ILE A 125 21.71 -9.53 3.86
CA ILE A 125 22.66 -10.29 4.70
C ILE A 125 22.07 -10.46 6.08
N LEU A 126 21.74 -11.70 6.42
CA LEU A 126 21.40 -12.07 7.79
C LEU A 126 22.68 -12.18 8.62
N ALA A 127 22.78 -11.36 9.65
CA ALA A 127 23.97 -11.32 10.51
C ALA A 127 24.22 -12.66 11.24
N PRO A 128 25.46 -12.95 11.67
CA PRO A 128 25.73 -14.11 12.52
C PRO A 128 24.80 -14.14 13.74
N HIS A 129 24.32 -15.33 14.08
CA HIS A 129 23.38 -15.62 15.17
C HIS A 129 22.00 -14.97 15.03
N ALA A 130 21.77 -14.11 14.03
CA ALA A 130 20.44 -13.52 13.78
C ALA A 130 19.49 -14.55 13.19
N VAL A 131 18.22 -14.46 13.61
CA VAL A 131 17.08 -15.21 13.07
C VAL A 131 15.99 -14.28 12.55
N LYS A 132 16.22 -12.96 12.60
CA LYS A 132 15.33 -11.91 12.07
C LYS A 132 16.18 -10.88 11.35
N ASP A 133 15.59 -10.26 10.33
CA ASP A 133 16.14 -9.14 9.58
C ASP A 133 15.04 -8.14 9.20
N THR A 134 15.43 -6.92 8.86
CA THR A 134 14.52 -5.89 8.38
C THR A 134 15.08 -5.29 7.10
N VAL A 135 14.35 -5.44 6.01
CA VAL A 135 14.73 -4.94 4.70
C VAL A 135 13.86 -3.74 4.31
N VAL A 136 14.51 -2.65 3.91
CA VAL A 136 13.82 -1.49 3.35
C VAL A 136 13.65 -1.69 1.84
N VAL A 137 12.42 -1.57 1.38
CA VAL A 137 12.05 -1.65 -0.03
C VAL A 137 11.46 -0.33 -0.46
N TYR A 138 11.85 0.15 -1.64
CA TYR A 138 11.36 1.40 -2.20
C TYR A 138 10.35 1.13 -3.30
N ILE A 139 9.32 1.97 -3.37
CA ILE A 139 8.24 1.87 -4.33
C ILE A 139 8.09 3.22 -5.02
N ASN A 140 8.27 3.25 -6.34
CA ASN A 140 8.08 4.46 -7.13
C ASN A 140 6.59 4.69 -7.41
N SER A 141 6.17 5.96 -7.37
CA SER A 141 4.80 6.33 -7.73
C SER A 141 4.49 5.98 -9.17
N PRO A 142 3.34 5.34 -9.45
CA PRO A 142 2.93 5.06 -10.82
C PRO A 142 2.72 6.37 -11.60
N ARG A 143 3.18 6.41 -12.85
CA ARG A 143 3.04 7.60 -13.73
C ARG A 143 1.70 7.67 -14.43
N LYS A 144 1.00 6.55 -14.54
CA LYS A 144 -0.33 6.45 -15.15
C LYS A 144 -1.38 6.31 -14.07
N ILE A 145 -2.58 6.82 -14.33
CA ILE A 145 -3.75 6.53 -13.50
C ILE A 145 -4.02 5.01 -13.59
N GLY A 146 -4.14 4.35 -12.46
CA GLY A 146 -4.35 2.92 -12.41
C GLY A 146 -4.02 2.29 -11.05
N GLU A 147 -4.14 0.98 -11.03
CA GLU A 147 -3.77 0.13 -9.91
C GLU A 147 -2.62 -0.78 -10.34
N PHE A 148 -1.57 -0.81 -9.55
CA PHE A 148 -0.35 -1.55 -9.82
C PHE A 148 -0.07 -2.43 -8.62
N ALA A 149 0.44 -3.63 -8.85
CA ALA A 149 0.76 -4.54 -7.76
C ALA A 149 2.02 -5.34 -8.07
N ALA A 150 2.74 -5.71 -7.02
CA ALA A 150 3.86 -6.63 -7.10
C ALA A 150 3.86 -7.58 -5.91
N ALA A 151 4.27 -8.80 -6.14
CA ALA A 151 4.58 -9.77 -5.11
C ALA A 151 6.08 -9.81 -4.89
N ILE A 152 6.53 -9.54 -3.68
CA ILE A 152 7.92 -9.74 -3.27
C ILE A 152 8.04 -11.15 -2.72
N ILE A 153 8.98 -11.92 -3.26
CA ILE A 153 9.25 -13.30 -2.84
C ILE A 153 10.76 -13.51 -2.64
N PHE A 154 11.14 -14.60 -2.01
CA PHE A 154 12.54 -15.00 -1.88
C PHE A 154 13.04 -15.63 -3.17
N ASP A 155 14.16 -15.12 -3.71
CA ASP A 155 14.85 -15.73 -4.85
C ASP A 155 15.68 -16.92 -4.35
N LYS A 156 15.09 -18.11 -4.40
CA LYS A 156 15.69 -19.34 -3.88
C LYS A 156 16.93 -19.78 -4.64
N GLU A 157 16.99 -19.50 -5.95
CA GLU A 157 18.14 -19.84 -6.75
C GLU A 157 19.38 -19.08 -6.31
N LYS A 158 19.19 -17.82 -5.89
CA LYS A 158 20.24 -16.97 -5.37
C LYS A 158 20.42 -17.04 -3.83
N SER A 159 19.58 -17.80 -3.14
CA SER A 159 19.58 -17.92 -1.69
C SER A 159 19.82 -19.37 -1.23
N PRO A 160 20.93 -20.01 -1.61
CA PRO A 160 21.17 -21.44 -1.36
C PRO A 160 21.29 -21.79 0.14
N ALA A 161 21.54 -20.81 1.00
CA ALA A 161 21.57 -20.98 2.44
C ALA A 161 20.19 -21.22 3.07
N PHE A 162 19.11 -21.01 2.30
CA PHE A 162 17.72 -21.11 2.76
C PHE A 162 16.87 -21.92 1.77
N PRO A 163 17.12 -23.24 1.64
CA PRO A 163 16.42 -24.08 0.67
C PRO A 163 14.97 -24.37 1.07
N GLY A 164 14.63 -24.22 2.35
CA GLY A 164 13.28 -24.47 2.87
C GLY A 164 12.23 -23.50 2.33
N ASN A 165 10.98 -23.95 2.32
CA ASN A 165 9.82 -23.15 1.93
C ASN A 165 8.79 -23.09 3.06
N ILE A 166 8.38 -21.89 3.41
CA ILE A 166 7.34 -21.65 4.41
C ILE A 166 6.10 -21.17 3.66
N THR A 167 5.30 -22.12 3.20
CA THR A 167 4.10 -21.85 2.40
C THR A 167 3.14 -20.90 3.13
N GLY A 168 2.64 -19.91 2.40
CA GLY A 168 1.72 -18.90 2.92
C GLY A 168 2.39 -17.71 3.60
N TRP A 169 3.71 -17.80 3.89
CA TRP A 169 4.52 -16.71 4.47
C TRP A 169 5.72 -16.34 3.59
N ASP A 170 5.78 -16.87 2.40
CA ASP A 170 6.86 -16.72 1.44
C ASP A 170 6.63 -15.61 0.42
N LYS A 171 5.49 -14.90 0.53
CA LYS A 171 5.09 -13.83 -0.37
C LYS A 171 4.58 -12.61 0.41
N TYR A 172 5.00 -11.42 -0.01
CA TYR A 172 4.51 -10.13 0.48
C TYR A 172 3.96 -9.32 -0.70
N GLU A 173 2.70 -8.88 -0.64
CA GLU A 173 2.05 -8.15 -1.72
C GLU A 173 2.09 -6.65 -1.47
N ILE A 174 2.43 -5.89 -2.51
CA ILE A 174 2.41 -4.43 -2.52
C ILE A 174 1.40 -3.98 -3.57
N GLN A 175 0.49 -3.10 -3.18
CA GLN A 175 -0.41 -2.39 -4.07
C GLN A 175 -0.01 -0.91 -4.11
N ALA A 176 0.29 -0.42 -5.30
CA ALA A 176 0.61 0.98 -5.56
C ALA A 176 -0.52 1.61 -6.36
N LEU A 177 -1.27 2.51 -5.75
CA LEU A 177 -2.43 3.14 -6.35
C LEU A 177 -2.09 4.54 -6.84
N ASN A 178 -2.48 4.84 -8.07
CA ASN A 178 -2.59 6.19 -8.62
C ASN A 178 -4.01 6.35 -9.16
N ARG A 179 -4.99 6.43 -8.26
CA ARG A 179 -6.42 6.47 -8.56
C ARG A 179 -7.05 7.71 -7.93
N TYR A 180 -8.03 8.22 -8.63
CA TYR A 180 -8.81 9.39 -8.20
C TYR A 180 -10.30 9.03 -8.24
N PRO A 181 -10.78 8.18 -7.32
CA PRO A 181 -12.14 7.70 -7.31
C PRO A 181 -13.12 8.86 -7.13
N LYS A 182 -14.32 8.76 -7.77
CA LYS A 182 -15.37 9.78 -7.65
C LYS A 182 -15.71 10.00 -6.17
N PRO A 183 -15.52 11.22 -5.64
CA PRO A 183 -15.93 11.54 -4.27
C PRO A 183 -17.45 11.39 -4.12
N GLU A 184 -17.92 10.89 -3.00
CA GLU A 184 -19.35 10.71 -2.71
C GLU A 184 -20.13 12.04 -2.85
N ALA A 185 -19.51 13.13 -2.38
CA ALA A 185 -20.09 14.46 -2.42
C ALA A 185 -19.86 15.22 -3.75
N TRP A 186 -19.40 14.56 -4.82
CA TRP A 186 -19.19 15.22 -6.12
C TRP A 186 -20.50 15.80 -6.68
N GLU A 187 -20.50 17.08 -6.99
CA GLU A 187 -21.64 17.79 -7.53
C GLU A 187 -21.40 18.18 -9.01
N ASP A 188 -22.10 17.52 -9.94
CA ASP A 188 -21.95 17.80 -11.37
C ASP A 188 -22.30 19.25 -11.74
N LYS A 189 -23.19 19.90 -10.97
CA LYS A 189 -23.53 21.33 -11.17
C LYS A 189 -22.39 22.26 -10.84
N LYS A 190 -21.48 21.86 -9.95
CA LYS A 190 -20.34 22.66 -9.53
C LYS A 190 -19.09 22.38 -10.37
N TYR A 191 -18.82 21.11 -10.61
CA TYR A 191 -17.56 20.68 -11.24
C TYR A 191 -17.74 20.10 -12.64
N GLY A 192 -19.02 19.97 -13.10
CA GLY A 192 -19.36 19.28 -14.33
C GLY A 192 -19.32 17.77 -14.19
N GLU A 193 -19.53 17.07 -15.29
CA GLU A 193 -19.46 15.60 -15.33
C GLU A 193 -18.11 15.10 -14.80
N TYR A 194 -18.18 14.08 -13.96
CA TYR A 194 -16.99 13.46 -13.39
C TYR A 194 -16.24 12.61 -14.43
N SER A 195 -14.92 12.76 -14.43
CA SER A 195 -13.99 11.74 -14.91
C SER A 195 -12.78 11.67 -13.97
N GLU A 196 -12.14 10.51 -13.92
CA GLU A 196 -10.96 10.31 -13.05
C GLU A 196 -9.82 11.25 -13.46
N GLU A 197 -9.62 11.45 -14.76
CA GLU A 197 -8.64 12.39 -15.31
C GLU A 197 -8.92 13.85 -14.92
N LYS A 198 -10.19 14.25 -14.96
CA LYS A 198 -10.60 15.58 -14.52
C LYS A 198 -10.35 15.80 -13.05
N TYR A 199 -10.69 14.82 -12.21
CA TYR A 199 -10.42 14.91 -10.78
C TYR A 199 -8.92 14.93 -10.48
N ALA A 200 -8.11 14.13 -11.18
CA ALA A 200 -6.66 14.18 -11.09
C ALA A 200 -6.12 15.58 -11.43
N PHE A 201 -6.63 16.20 -12.49
CA PHE A 201 -6.28 17.57 -12.87
C PHE A 201 -6.65 18.59 -11.77
N MET A 202 -7.83 18.47 -11.19
CA MET A 202 -8.26 19.35 -10.09
C MET A 202 -7.34 19.22 -8.87
N VAL A 203 -7.02 17.98 -8.48
CA VAL A 203 -6.12 17.69 -7.36
C VAL A 203 -4.73 18.30 -7.61
N LYS A 204 -4.24 18.18 -8.84
CA LYS A 204 -2.94 18.76 -9.25
C LYS A 204 -2.92 20.28 -9.13
N VAL A 205 -3.94 20.95 -9.66
CA VAL A 205 -4.02 22.43 -9.68
C VAL A 205 -4.20 22.98 -8.26
N LEU A 206 -5.11 22.40 -7.50
CA LEU A 206 -5.49 22.87 -6.18
C LEU A 206 -4.62 22.28 -5.05
N ARG A 207 -3.83 21.24 -5.34
CA ARG A 207 -2.94 20.54 -4.42
C ARG A 207 -3.64 19.99 -3.16
N THR A 208 -4.93 19.69 -3.26
CA THR A 208 -5.71 19.18 -2.13
C THR A 208 -6.79 18.20 -2.58
N SER A 209 -7.27 17.38 -1.66
CA SER A 209 -8.34 16.44 -1.93
C SER A 209 -9.71 17.10 -1.86
N TYR A 210 -10.70 16.48 -2.50
CA TYR A 210 -12.06 16.98 -2.55
C TYR A 210 -12.68 17.26 -1.17
N GLN A 211 -12.37 16.48 -0.15
CA GLN A 211 -12.88 16.68 1.21
C GLN A 211 -12.55 18.08 1.76
N TYR A 212 -11.46 18.67 1.33
CA TYR A 212 -11.07 20.03 1.73
C TYR A 212 -11.70 21.12 0.86
N PHE A 213 -12.13 20.80 -0.39
CA PHE A 213 -12.85 21.74 -1.25
C PHE A 213 -14.26 22.02 -0.76
N SER A 214 -14.91 21.03 -0.15
CA SER A 214 -16.31 21.10 0.26
C SER A 214 -16.51 21.55 1.71
N TRP A 215 -15.43 21.71 2.51
CA TRP A 215 -15.54 21.80 3.96
C TRP A 215 -15.74 23.21 4.52
N ILE A 216 -15.85 24.28 3.72
CA ILE A 216 -16.08 25.61 4.27
C ILE A 216 -17.58 25.88 4.28
N PRO A 217 -18.29 25.66 5.43
CA PRO A 217 -19.71 25.93 5.52
C PRO A 217 -19.97 27.44 5.35
N GLY A 218 -20.76 27.80 4.34
CA GLY A 218 -21.26 29.15 4.16
C GLY A 218 -20.35 30.11 3.42
N SER A 219 -19.21 29.69 2.89
CA SER A 219 -18.40 30.53 2.01
C SER A 219 -18.51 30.05 0.55
N ASN A 220 -19.03 30.90 -0.31
CA ASN A 220 -18.86 30.73 -1.77
C ASN A 220 -17.40 30.95 -2.19
N TRP A 221 -16.58 31.41 -1.27
CA TRP A 221 -15.23 31.93 -1.50
C TRP A 221 -14.24 30.89 -2.07
N ALA A 222 -14.24 29.68 -1.54
CA ALA A 222 -13.37 28.61 -2.08
C ALA A 222 -13.87 28.06 -3.41
N TYR A 223 -15.18 28.21 -3.67
CA TYR A 223 -15.80 27.71 -4.89
C TYR A 223 -15.48 28.61 -6.11
N ASP A 224 -15.70 29.92 -5.99
CA ASP A 224 -15.54 30.85 -7.11
C ASP A 224 -14.06 31.03 -7.49
N GLY A 225 -13.17 31.12 -6.51
CA GLY A 225 -11.73 31.19 -6.72
C GLY A 225 -11.17 29.90 -7.34
N GLY A 226 -11.52 28.76 -6.75
CA GLY A 226 -11.02 27.46 -7.18
C GLY A 226 -11.47 27.08 -8.61
N VAL A 227 -12.71 27.38 -9.00
CA VAL A 227 -13.19 27.13 -10.36
C VAL A 227 -12.48 28.02 -11.37
N THR A 228 -12.27 29.29 -11.04
CA THR A 228 -11.51 30.23 -11.91
C THR A 228 -10.07 29.74 -12.11
N ASP A 229 -9.40 29.27 -11.07
CA ASP A 229 -8.06 28.73 -11.14
C ASP A 229 -8.00 27.46 -12.01
N LEU A 230 -8.99 26.58 -11.89
CA LEU A 230 -9.13 25.39 -12.73
C LEU A 230 -9.34 25.72 -14.20
N ILE A 231 -10.19 26.71 -14.51
CA ILE A 231 -10.41 27.18 -15.90
C ILE A 231 -9.12 27.76 -16.47
N ASN A 232 -8.44 28.64 -15.73
CA ASN A 232 -7.21 29.25 -16.18
C ASN A 232 -6.10 28.21 -16.42
N ALA A 233 -5.96 27.25 -15.49
CA ALA A 233 -5.00 26.17 -15.62
C ALA A 233 -5.30 25.25 -16.81
N LEU A 234 -6.58 24.94 -17.06
CA LEU A 234 -7.00 24.12 -18.20
C LEU A 234 -6.71 24.81 -19.52
N ASN A 235 -7.02 26.11 -19.63
CA ASN A 235 -6.73 26.91 -20.81
C ASN A 235 -5.22 26.98 -21.09
N ALA A 236 -4.42 27.19 -20.04
CA ALA A 236 -2.96 27.19 -20.16
C ALA A 236 -2.42 25.83 -20.61
N TYR A 237 -2.90 24.74 -19.98
CA TYR A 237 -2.52 23.37 -20.37
C TYR A 237 -2.83 23.09 -21.85
N ASN A 238 -4.05 23.40 -22.29
CA ASN A 238 -4.46 23.12 -23.66
C ASN A 238 -3.70 23.99 -24.70
N ALA A 239 -3.31 25.20 -24.31
CA ALA A 239 -2.46 26.05 -25.15
C ALA A 239 -1.03 25.50 -25.29
N GLU A 240 -0.49 24.89 -24.24
CA GLU A 240 0.84 24.27 -24.23
C GLU A 240 0.85 22.88 -24.91
N HIS A 241 -0.31 22.19 -24.95
CA HIS A 241 -0.45 20.83 -25.47
C HIS A 241 -1.53 20.73 -26.57
N PRO A 242 -1.35 21.44 -27.70
CA PRO A 242 -2.39 21.50 -28.74
C PRO A 242 -2.65 20.13 -29.41
N ASP A 243 -1.67 19.23 -29.40
CA ASP A 243 -1.79 17.89 -29.98
C ASP A 243 -2.45 16.87 -29.03
N ALA A 244 -2.59 17.21 -27.75
CA ALA A 244 -3.20 16.37 -26.72
C ALA A 244 -3.95 17.22 -25.70
N PRO A 245 -4.95 18.02 -26.14
CA PRO A 245 -5.72 18.85 -25.22
C PRO A 245 -6.62 17.97 -24.33
N LYS A 246 -6.91 18.46 -23.15
CA LYS A 246 -7.93 17.85 -22.30
C LYS A 246 -9.31 18.27 -22.78
N ASP A 247 -10.22 17.31 -22.90
CA ASP A 247 -11.57 17.50 -23.48
C ASP A 247 -12.68 17.75 -22.45
N PHE A 248 -12.35 17.78 -21.15
CA PHE A 248 -13.32 18.11 -20.13
C PHE A 248 -13.44 19.63 -19.91
N THR A 249 -14.59 20.05 -19.34
CA THR A 249 -14.90 21.45 -19.05
C THR A 249 -15.26 21.66 -17.59
N PHE A 250 -15.14 22.90 -17.11
CA PHE A 250 -15.66 23.31 -15.81
C PHE A 250 -16.85 24.26 -16.01
N PRO A 251 -17.87 24.24 -15.11
CA PRO A 251 -18.99 25.20 -15.17
C PRO A 251 -18.45 26.64 -15.14
N GLY A 252 -18.95 27.48 -16.07
CA GLY A 252 -18.48 28.85 -16.21
C GLY A 252 -17.52 29.09 -17.37
N MET A 253 -17.19 28.04 -18.12
CA MET A 253 -16.49 28.16 -19.42
C MET A 253 -17.47 28.51 -20.53
#